data_f2ac1bb3965759325e7f93355e16866b
#
_entry.id   f2ac1bb3965759325e7f93355e16866b
#
_cell.length_a   1.000
_cell.length_b   1.000
_cell.length_c   1.000
_cell.angle_alpha   90.00
_cell.angle_beta   90.00
_cell.angle_gamma   90.00
#
_symmetry.space_group_name_H-M   'P 1'
#
loop_
_entity.id
_entity.type
_entity.pdbx_description
1 polymer ?
#
loop_
_entity_poly.entity_id
_entity_poly.type
_entity_poly.pdbx_seq_one_letter_code
_entity_poly.pdbx_strand_id
1 'polypeptide(L)'
;QKRKASKFRGFNHISLFSLQYIGTMRAKRIRNMVIMITAVFLFDAYLFALLPREAGASTMAGGETVLYVVGAILLPSVCLSQWTFGVEANFFQGLMTKPVKIEQMLQNCFYFNVMVSAGALLLTLPFLFLDAGVGMMVLVSGFCLAVFVNLFNLPTCLFSSRLEIFSNSMFNMQGANMKINLFGIVFLIPLGGAAAIYYFFGETAWCLTCIALAIIAVALHKWFIGKIAAIFYKNRYKRMEKFMEN
;
A
#
# COMPACT_ATOMS: atom_id res chain seq x y z
N GLN A 1 29.78 39.06 6.85
CA GLN A 1 28.46 38.60 7.29
C GLN A 1 28.53 37.10 7.66
N LYS A 2 28.59 36.77 8.96
CA LYS A 2 28.53 35.41 9.48
C LYS A 2 27.10 34.93 9.29
N ARG A 3 26.85 34.08 8.27
CA ARG A 3 25.60 33.30 8.15
C ARG A 3 25.48 32.43 9.41
N LYS A 4 24.54 32.75 10.29
CA LYS A 4 24.12 31.85 11.37
C LYS A 4 23.70 30.53 10.73
N ALA A 5 24.50 29.48 10.93
CA ALA A 5 24.10 28.14 10.59
C ALA A 5 22.82 27.87 11.39
N SER A 6 21.67 27.74 10.66
CA SER A 6 20.44 27.35 11.28
C SER A 6 20.69 25.98 11.90
N LYS A 7 20.56 25.86 13.22
CA LYS A 7 20.53 24.57 13.90
C LYS A 7 19.45 23.74 13.23
N PHE A 8 19.83 22.79 12.38
CA PHE A 8 18.95 21.79 11.84
C PHE A 8 18.40 21.00 13.03
N ARG A 9 17.19 21.34 13.49
CA ARG A 9 16.44 20.53 14.45
C ARG A 9 16.25 19.17 13.78
N GLY A 10 16.66 18.11 14.46
CA GLY A 10 16.52 16.74 13.97
C GLY A 10 15.11 16.53 13.42
N PHE A 11 15.01 15.91 12.24
CA PHE A 11 13.74 15.59 11.62
C PHE A 11 12.95 14.69 12.57
N ASN A 12 11.92 15.23 13.21
CA ASN A 12 10.98 14.44 13.98
C ASN A 12 10.20 13.50 13.03
N HIS A 13 9.75 12.35 13.53
CA HIS A 13 8.93 11.39 12.79
C HIS A 13 7.76 12.05 12.04
N ILE A 14 7.12 13.05 12.66
CA ILE A 14 6.03 13.83 12.08
C ILE A 14 6.47 14.60 10.83
N SER A 15 7.68 15.16 10.81
CA SER A 15 8.17 15.92 9.67
C SER A 15 8.47 15.05 8.44
N LEU A 16 8.97 13.83 8.64
CA LEU A 16 9.18 12.86 7.55
C LEU A 16 7.86 12.36 6.97
N PHE A 17 6.88 12.09 7.84
CA PHE A 17 5.53 11.72 7.42
C PHE A 17 4.87 12.82 6.59
N SER A 18 4.97 14.07 7.04
CA SER A 18 4.45 15.23 6.31
C SER A 18 5.11 15.39 4.95
N LEU A 19 6.42 15.18 4.85
CA LEU A 19 7.15 15.25 3.58
C LEU A 19 6.68 14.16 2.61
N GLN A 20 6.47 12.94 3.09
CA GLN A 20 5.96 11.84 2.27
C GLN A 20 4.54 12.11 1.79
N TYR A 21 3.66 12.58 2.67
CA TYR A 21 2.30 12.99 2.32
C TYR A 21 2.30 14.08 1.25
N ILE A 22 3.06 15.17 1.46
CA ILE A 22 3.16 16.29 0.51
C ILE A 22 3.75 15.81 -0.82
N GLY A 23 4.79 14.97 -0.80
CA GLY A 23 5.42 14.40 -1.98
C GLY A 23 4.43 13.60 -2.81
N THR A 24 3.67 12.71 -2.17
CA THR A 24 2.65 11.88 -2.82
C THR A 24 1.51 12.73 -3.38
N MET A 25 1.02 13.73 -2.64
CA MET A 25 -0.06 14.62 -3.09
C MET A 25 0.35 15.54 -4.22
N ARG A 26 1.61 15.97 -4.29
CA ARG A 26 2.14 16.78 -5.40
C ARG A 26 2.36 15.97 -6.67
N ALA A 27 2.68 14.70 -6.56
CA ALA A 27 2.86 13.80 -7.70
C ALA A 27 1.49 13.47 -8.33
N LYS A 28 1.02 14.31 -9.28
CA LYS A 28 -0.29 14.18 -9.95
C LYS A 28 -0.56 12.76 -10.43
N ARG A 29 0.43 12.09 -10.99
CA ARG A 29 0.35 10.74 -11.54
C ARG A 29 -0.01 9.73 -10.45
N ILE A 30 0.70 9.75 -9.32
CA ILE A 30 0.48 8.80 -8.22
C ILE A 30 -0.88 9.04 -7.59
N ARG A 31 -1.20 10.29 -7.30
CA ARG A 31 -2.50 10.66 -6.76
C ARG A 31 -3.64 10.19 -7.65
N ASN A 32 -3.58 10.48 -8.95
CA ASN A 32 -4.63 10.10 -9.90
C ASN A 32 -4.75 8.58 -10.02
N MET A 33 -3.63 7.85 -9.99
CA MET A 33 -3.62 6.38 -10.02
C MET A 33 -4.28 5.78 -8.78
N VAL A 34 -3.98 6.29 -7.59
CA VAL A 34 -4.61 5.84 -6.33
C VAL A 34 -6.11 6.10 -6.37
N ILE A 35 -6.53 7.32 -6.78
CA ILE A 35 -7.95 7.68 -6.90
C ILE A 35 -8.63 6.77 -7.93
N MET A 36 -8.02 6.54 -9.10
CA MET A 36 -8.58 5.71 -10.15
C MET A 36 -8.75 4.26 -9.70
N ILE A 37 -7.75 3.67 -9.06
CA ILE A 37 -7.83 2.29 -8.56
C ILE A 37 -8.94 2.18 -7.50
N THR A 38 -8.99 3.10 -6.55
CA THR A 38 -10.04 3.12 -5.53
C THR A 38 -11.42 3.25 -6.17
N ALA A 39 -11.57 4.18 -7.13
CA ALA A 39 -12.84 4.42 -7.81
C ALA A 39 -13.31 3.19 -8.63
N VAL A 40 -12.41 2.54 -9.36
CA VAL A 40 -12.74 1.34 -10.15
C VAL A 40 -13.23 0.22 -9.23
N PHE A 41 -12.49 -0.10 -8.17
CA PHE A 41 -12.89 -1.18 -7.25
C PHE A 41 -14.17 -0.86 -6.49
N LEU A 42 -14.40 0.41 -6.11
CA LEU A 42 -15.66 0.82 -5.48
C LEU A 42 -16.83 0.75 -6.48
N PHE A 43 -16.60 1.14 -7.73
CA PHE A 43 -17.61 1.09 -8.77
C PHE A 43 -17.99 -0.36 -9.10
N ASP A 44 -17.01 -1.25 -9.26
CA ASP A 44 -17.26 -2.67 -9.48
C ASP A 44 -18.00 -3.30 -8.28
N ALA A 45 -17.57 -2.99 -7.05
CA ALA A 45 -18.25 -3.44 -5.84
C ALA A 45 -19.73 -2.99 -5.82
N TYR A 46 -19.99 -1.74 -6.22
CA TYR A 46 -21.33 -1.18 -6.30
C TYR A 46 -22.17 -1.86 -7.38
N LEU A 47 -21.60 -2.10 -8.56
CA LEU A 47 -22.29 -2.83 -9.63
C LEU A 47 -22.68 -4.23 -9.17
N PHE A 48 -21.76 -4.98 -8.57
CA PHE A 48 -22.04 -6.32 -8.05
C PHE A 48 -23.04 -6.31 -6.88
N ALA A 49 -23.07 -5.27 -6.08
CA ALA A 49 -24.05 -5.11 -5.00
C ALA A 49 -25.48 -4.88 -5.53
N LEU A 50 -25.61 -4.21 -6.69
CA LEU A 50 -26.90 -3.86 -7.30
C LEU A 50 -27.44 -4.95 -8.25
N LEU A 51 -26.61 -5.89 -8.69
CA LEU A 51 -27.07 -6.97 -9.57
C LEU A 51 -28.15 -7.80 -8.84
N PRO A 52 -29.31 -8.05 -9.52
CA PRO A 52 -30.36 -8.86 -8.94
C PRO A 52 -29.82 -10.26 -8.65
N ARG A 53 -29.93 -10.67 -7.40
CA ARG A 53 -29.56 -12.02 -6.97
C ARG A 53 -30.71 -12.94 -7.33
N GLU A 54 -30.51 -13.85 -8.30
CA GLU A 54 -31.48 -14.90 -8.56
C GLU A 54 -31.67 -15.75 -7.30
N ALA A 55 -32.92 -16.01 -6.96
CA ALA A 55 -33.29 -16.89 -5.84
C ALA A 55 -32.71 -18.29 -6.10
N GLY A 56 -31.61 -18.64 -5.48
CA GLY A 56 -30.89 -19.90 -5.70
C GLY A 56 -29.44 -19.72 -6.22
N ALA A 57 -29.04 -18.51 -6.58
CA ALA A 57 -27.63 -18.22 -6.85
C ALA A 57 -26.80 -18.48 -5.59
N SER A 58 -25.92 -19.47 -5.71
CA SER A 58 -25.02 -19.93 -4.66
C SER A 58 -24.26 -18.75 -3.99
N THR A 59 -23.79 -18.98 -2.78
CA THR A 59 -22.89 -18.11 -1.97
C THR A 59 -21.75 -17.41 -2.74
N MET A 60 -21.49 -17.79 -3.99
CA MET A 60 -20.51 -17.16 -4.87
C MET A 60 -20.84 -15.71 -5.22
N ALA A 61 -22.12 -15.35 -5.43
CA ALA A 61 -22.48 -13.97 -5.80
C ALA A 61 -22.22 -12.93 -4.70
N GLY A 62 -22.23 -13.35 -3.43
CA GLY A 62 -21.80 -12.51 -2.30
C GLY A 62 -20.27 -12.39 -2.19
N GLY A 63 -19.54 -13.43 -2.60
CA GLY A 63 -18.08 -13.48 -2.55
C GLY A 63 -17.40 -12.47 -3.49
N GLU A 64 -18.00 -12.19 -4.64
CA GLU A 64 -17.47 -11.21 -5.60
C GLU A 64 -17.53 -9.79 -5.03
N THR A 65 -18.66 -9.37 -4.46
CA THR A 65 -18.77 -8.06 -3.81
C THR A 65 -17.75 -7.91 -2.66
N VAL A 66 -17.60 -8.95 -1.84
CA VAL A 66 -16.60 -8.99 -0.76
C VAL A 66 -15.19 -8.81 -1.31
N LEU A 67 -14.85 -9.50 -2.41
CA LEU A 67 -13.53 -9.41 -3.05
C LEU A 67 -13.23 -7.97 -3.53
N TYR A 68 -14.19 -7.32 -4.19
CA TYR A 68 -14.03 -5.94 -4.67
C TYR A 68 -13.94 -4.93 -3.52
N VAL A 69 -14.75 -5.10 -2.46
CA VAL A 69 -14.68 -4.23 -1.28
C VAL A 69 -13.33 -4.38 -0.56
N VAL A 70 -12.85 -5.61 -0.36
CA VAL A 70 -11.53 -5.86 0.23
C VAL A 70 -10.43 -5.33 -0.69
N GLY A 71 -10.57 -5.51 -2.00
CA GLY A 71 -9.67 -4.94 -3.00
C GLY A 71 -9.60 -3.41 -2.95
N ALA A 72 -10.73 -2.74 -2.78
CA ALA A 72 -10.81 -1.29 -2.63
C ALA A 72 -10.05 -0.78 -1.39
N ILE A 73 -10.07 -1.52 -0.28
CA ILE A 73 -9.34 -1.17 0.95
C ILE A 73 -7.83 -1.39 0.78
N LEU A 74 -7.44 -2.43 0.09
CA LEU A 74 -6.09 -2.95 0.05
C LEU A 74 -5.24 -2.37 -1.09
N LEU A 75 -5.73 -2.38 -2.32
CA LEU A 75 -4.94 -2.12 -3.53
C LEU A 75 -4.39 -0.70 -3.62
N PRO A 76 -5.10 0.37 -3.21
CA PRO A 76 -4.57 1.73 -3.26
C PRO A 76 -3.26 1.89 -2.49
N SER A 77 -3.18 1.31 -1.30
CA SER A 77 -1.98 1.37 -0.45
C SER A 77 -0.82 0.50 -0.99
N VAL A 78 -1.15 -0.66 -1.55
CA VAL A 78 -0.16 -1.54 -2.19
C VAL A 78 0.48 -0.88 -3.41
N CYS A 79 -0.33 -0.23 -4.25
CA CYS A 79 0.18 0.52 -5.39
C CYS A 79 1.08 1.68 -4.95
N LEU A 80 0.74 2.38 -3.86
CA LEU A 80 1.57 3.44 -3.31
C LEU A 80 2.94 2.96 -2.88
N SER A 81 3.03 1.80 -2.22
CA SER A 81 4.31 1.29 -1.71
C SER A 81 5.35 1.07 -2.81
N GLN A 82 4.91 0.73 -4.03
CA GLN A 82 5.79 0.53 -5.18
C GLN A 82 6.50 1.82 -5.63
N TRP A 83 5.86 2.98 -5.41
CA TRP A 83 6.34 4.27 -5.92
C TRP A 83 7.08 5.11 -4.90
N THR A 84 7.12 4.71 -3.63
CA THR A 84 7.65 5.53 -2.53
C THR A 84 9.06 6.03 -2.80
N PHE A 85 10.01 5.17 -3.14
CA PHE A 85 11.38 5.60 -3.45
C PHE A 85 11.54 6.14 -4.87
N GLY A 86 10.64 5.79 -5.80
CA GLY A 86 10.67 6.29 -7.17
C GLY A 86 10.42 7.79 -7.25
N VAL A 87 9.54 8.34 -6.39
CA VAL A 87 9.26 9.78 -6.27
C VAL A 87 10.48 10.53 -5.74
N GLU A 88 11.18 9.93 -4.79
CA GLU A 88 12.33 10.53 -4.13
C GLU A 88 13.65 10.29 -4.87
N ALA A 89 13.63 9.53 -5.98
CA ALA A 89 14.82 9.16 -6.73
C ALA A 89 15.66 10.37 -7.17
N ASN A 90 15.02 11.49 -7.52
CA ASN A 90 15.70 12.73 -7.89
C ASN A 90 16.45 13.39 -6.71
N PHE A 91 16.05 13.12 -5.48
CA PHE A 91 16.63 13.66 -4.25
C PHE A 91 17.40 12.60 -3.46
N PHE A 92 17.50 11.38 -3.99
CA PHE A 92 18.05 10.24 -3.27
C PHE A 92 19.49 10.46 -2.79
N GLN A 93 20.34 11.11 -3.62
CA GLN A 93 21.70 11.48 -3.21
C GLN A 93 21.70 12.46 -2.03
N GLY A 94 20.84 13.48 -2.11
CA GLY A 94 20.68 14.45 -1.01
C GLY A 94 20.08 13.81 0.25
N LEU A 95 19.28 12.77 0.11
CA LEU A 95 18.72 12.00 1.23
C LEU A 95 19.83 11.18 1.92
N MET A 96 20.73 10.57 1.14
CA MET A 96 21.83 9.75 1.67
C MET A 96 22.91 10.58 2.38
N THR A 97 23.03 11.87 2.07
CA THR A 97 23.96 12.79 2.75
C THR A 97 23.38 13.35 4.06
N LYS A 98 22.07 13.18 4.29
CA LYS A 98 21.42 13.64 5.52
C LYS A 98 21.42 12.52 6.58
N PRO A 99 21.44 12.88 7.88
CA PRO A 99 21.40 11.89 8.98
C PRO A 99 19.99 11.30 9.17
N VAL A 100 19.35 10.88 8.07
CA VAL A 100 18.04 10.23 8.12
C VAL A 100 18.23 8.72 8.07
N LYS A 101 17.71 8.03 9.08
CA LYS A 101 17.75 6.56 9.12
C LYS A 101 16.72 5.99 8.15
N ILE A 102 17.16 5.09 7.28
CA ILE A 102 16.28 4.39 6.32
C ILE A 102 15.14 3.64 7.03
N GLU A 103 15.40 3.11 8.22
CA GLU A 103 14.38 2.46 9.05
C GLU A 103 13.20 3.40 9.37
N GLN A 104 13.51 4.65 9.73
CA GLN A 104 12.48 5.66 10.02
C GLN A 104 11.66 5.99 8.77
N MET A 105 12.32 6.06 7.63
CA MET A 105 11.66 6.31 6.35
C MET A 105 10.73 5.16 5.96
N LEU A 106 11.19 3.91 6.06
CA LEU A 106 10.37 2.72 5.81
C LEU A 106 9.20 2.61 6.80
N GLN A 107 9.43 2.97 8.07
CA GLN A 107 8.39 2.97 9.08
C GLN A 107 7.30 4.01 8.77
N ASN A 108 7.69 5.21 8.35
CA ASN A 108 6.72 6.22 7.91
C ASN A 108 5.96 5.79 6.66
N CYS A 109 6.63 5.13 5.70
CA CYS A 109 5.99 4.56 4.52
C CYS A 109 4.91 3.54 4.92
N PHE A 110 5.22 2.64 5.83
CA PHE A 110 4.27 1.67 6.36
C PHE A 110 3.04 2.36 6.99
N TYR A 111 3.26 3.31 7.89
CA TYR A 111 2.15 4.04 8.53
C TYR A 111 1.33 4.84 7.54
N PHE A 112 1.96 5.45 6.53
CA PHE A 112 1.26 6.17 5.48
C PHE A 112 0.36 5.24 4.66
N ASN A 113 0.85 4.06 4.28
CA ASN A 113 0.07 3.07 3.56
C ASN A 113 -1.12 2.55 4.38
N VAL A 114 -0.92 2.31 5.68
CA VAL A 114 -2.01 1.93 6.60
C VAL A 114 -3.06 3.04 6.70
N MET A 115 -2.62 4.31 6.76
CA MET A 115 -3.54 5.46 6.78
C MET A 115 -4.36 5.55 5.47
N VAL A 116 -3.75 5.27 4.32
CA VAL A 116 -4.48 5.24 3.03
C VAL A 116 -5.50 4.11 3.01
N SER A 117 -5.15 2.91 3.52
CA SER A 117 -6.11 1.81 3.67
C SER A 117 -7.25 2.16 4.64
N ALA A 118 -6.97 2.89 5.72
CA ALA A 118 -8.00 3.38 6.64
C ALA A 118 -8.94 4.38 5.95
N GLY A 119 -8.39 5.29 5.13
CA GLY A 119 -9.19 6.20 4.30
C GLY A 119 -10.09 5.45 3.31
N ALA A 120 -9.56 4.41 2.66
CA ALA A 120 -10.33 3.56 1.76
C ALA A 120 -11.42 2.78 2.51
N LEU A 121 -11.14 2.29 3.73
CA LEU A 121 -12.14 1.68 4.61
C LEU A 121 -13.32 2.62 4.87
N LEU A 122 -13.07 3.91 5.15
CA LEU A 122 -14.14 4.89 5.35
C LEU A 122 -15.02 5.04 4.11
N LEU A 123 -14.44 4.95 2.91
CA LEU A 123 -15.18 5.01 1.65
C LEU A 123 -16.00 3.74 1.39
N THR A 124 -15.67 2.62 2.01
CA THR A 124 -16.43 1.36 1.88
C THR A 124 -17.53 1.22 2.93
N LEU A 125 -17.62 2.07 3.95
CA LEU A 125 -18.67 2.01 4.97
C LEU A 125 -20.11 2.03 4.41
N PRO A 126 -20.46 2.76 3.33
CA PRO A 126 -21.80 2.73 2.75
C PRO A 126 -22.28 1.34 2.34
N PHE A 127 -21.36 0.39 2.04
CA PHE A 127 -21.73 -0.99 1.70
C PHE A 127 -22.40 -1.77 2.83
N LEU A 128 -22.27 -1.31 4.09
CA LEU A 128 -23.02 -1.87 5.24
C LEU A 128 -24.53 -1.70 5.12
N PHE A 129 -24.96 -0.68 4.38
CA PHE A 129 -26.39 -0.35 4.21
C PHE A 129 -26.96 -0.94 2.91
N LEU A 130 -26.11 -1.44 2.03
CA LEU A 130 -26.50 -2.12 0.82
C LEU A 130 -26.53 -3.61 1.11
N ASP A 131 -27.64 -4.25 1.24
CA ASP A 131 -27.86 -5.67 1.59
C ASP A 131 -27.04 -6.66 0.70
N ALA A 132 -25.77 -6.36 0.52
CA ALA A 132 -24.82 -6.91 -0.43
C ALA A 132 -23.95 -8.05 0.16
N GLY A 133 -24.28 -8.53 1.38
CA GLY A 133 -23.48 -9.53 2.08
C GLY A 133 -22.15 -8.98 2.64
N VAL A 134 -21.98 -7.67 2.66
CA VAL A 134 -20.82 -7.01 3.25
C VAL A 134 -21.15 -6.58 4.68
N GLY A 135 -20.82 -7.43 5.64
CA GLY A 135 -20.98 -7.13 7.06
C GLY A 135 -19.78 -6.37 7.63
N MET A 136 -19.92 -5.88 8.87
CA MET A 136 -18.84 -5.23 9.62
C MET A 136 -17.60 -6.14 9.75
N MET A 137 -17.79 -7.46 9.87
CA MET A 137 -16.71 -8.44 9.91
C MET A 137 -15.85 -8.40 8.64
N VAL A 138 -16.49 -8.27 7.46
CA VAL A 138 -15.78 -8.18 6.17
C VAL A 138 -14.93 -6.93 6.11
N LEU A 139 -15.45 -5.78 6.54
CA LEU A 139 -14.71 -4.51 6.52
C LEU A 139 -13.51 -4.54 7.49
N VAL A 140 -13.74 -5.01 8.72
CA VAL A 140 -12.67 -5.13 9.73
C VAL A 140 -11.58 -6.09 9.27
N SER A 141 -11.96 -7.26 8.77
CA SER A 141 -11.00 -8.25 8.28
C SER A 141 -10.27 -7.78 7.02
N GLY A 142 -10.95 -7.07 6.11
CA GLY A 142 -10.30 -6.43 4.96
C GLY A 142 -9.25 -5.41 5.37
N PHE A 143 -9.52 -4.58 6.38
CA PHE A 143 -8.54 -3.66 6.93
C PHE A 143 -7.38 -4.38 7.63
N CYS A 144 -7.66 -5.41 8.43
CA CYS A 144 -6.63 -6.23 9.08
C CYS A 144 -5.71 -6.88 8.04
N LEU A 145 -6.28 -7.43 6.97
CA LEU A 145 -5.53 -7.98 5.86
C LEU A 145 -4.67 -6.91 5.18
N ALA A 146 -5.20 -5.69 5.00
CA ALA A 146 -4.46 -4.58 4.43
C ALA A 146 -3.24 -4.19 5.28
N VAL A 147 -3.35 -4.18 6.61
CA VAL A 147 -2.22 -3.93 7.51
C VAL A 147 -1.12 -4.98 7.32
N PHE A 148 -1.48 -6.27 7.29
CA PHE A 148 -0.51 -7.34 7.05
C PHE A 148 0.17 -7.21 5.69
N VAL A 149 -0.62 -7.02 4.66
CA VAL A 149 -0.12 -6.95 3.29
C VAL A 149 0.75 -5.71 3.06
N ASN A 150 0.43 -4.57 3.64
CA ASN A 150 1.26 -3.37 3.55
C ASN A 150 2.65 -3.60 4.16
N LEU A 151 2.76 -4.36 5.26
CA LEU A 151 4.06 -4.75 5.79
C LEU A 151 4.80 -5.71 4.86
N PHE A 152 4.10 -6.74 4.39
CA PHE A 152 4.67 -7.77 3.52
C PHE A 152 5.12 -7.21 2.16
N ASN A 153 4.43 -6.20 1.65
CA ASN A 153 4.73 -5.53 0.39
C ASN A 153 5.83 -4.44 0.51
N LEU A 154 6.24 -4.08 1.73
CA LEU A 154 7.25 -3.04 1.96
C LEU A 154 8.58 -3.28 1.20
N PRO A 155 9.10 -4.53 1.01
CA PRO A 155 10.29 -4.76 0.20
C PRO A 155 10.18 -4.31 -1.25
N THR A 156 8.98 -4.15 -1.80
CA THR A 156 8.79 -3.72 -3.20
C THR A 156 9.31 -2.30 -3.44
N CYS A 157 9.26 -1.43 -2.41
CA CYS A 157 9.84 -0.10 -2.49
C CYS A 157 11.35 -0.13 -2.80
N LEU A 158 12.05 -1.22 -2.46
CA LEU A 158 13.46 -1.39 -2.74
C LEU A 158 13.76 -1.60 -4.24
N PHE A 159 12.77 -1.97 -5.03
CA PHE A 159 12.90 -2.25 -6.47
C PHE A 159 12.35 -1.13 -7.34
N SER A 160 11.88 -0.02 -6.73
CA SER A 160 11.38 1.13 -7.48
C SER A 160 12.47 1.69 -8.40
N SER A 161 12.07 2.09 -9.59
CA SER A 161 12.89 2.83 -10.55
C SER A 161 12.55 4.32 -10.48
N ARG A 162 13.44 5.16 -11.01
CA ARG A 162 13.21 6.60 -11.08
C ARG A 162 11.87 6.92 -11.76
N LEU A 163 11.08 7.76 -11.14
CA LEU A 163 9.83 8.24 -11.68
C LEU A 163 10.01 9.69 -12.15
N GLU A 164 9.66 9.97 -13.40
CA GLU A 164 9.58 11.33 -13.88
C GLU A 164 8.30 11.98 -13.35
N ILE A 165 8.45 12.83 -12.34
CA ILE A 165 7.35 13.49 -11.63
C ILE A 165 6.58 14.46 -12.56
N PHE A 166 7.25 15.00 -13.56
CA PHE A 166 6.71 16.04 -14.46
C PHE A 166 6.16 15.52 -15.78
N SER A 167 6.15 14.20 -16.03
CA SER A 167 5.56 13.69 -17.26
C SER A 167 4.03 13.82 -17.22
N ASN A 168 3.46 14.49 -18.23
CA ASN A 168 2.01 14.69 -18.34
C ASN A 168 1.24 13.44 -18.80
N SER A 169 1.92 12.35 -19.12
CA SER A 169 1.31 11.13 -19.61
C SER A 169 0.77 10.29 -18.44
N MET A 170 -0.56 10.18 -18.33
CA MET A 170 -1.23 9.36 -17.32
C MET A 170 -0.91 7.87 -17.43
N PHE A 171 -0.64 7.37 -18.63
CA PHE A 171 -0.45 5.95 -18.93
C PHE A 171 1.01 5.56 -19.19
N ASN A 172 1.95 6.48 -18.98
CA ASN A 172 3.35 6.15 -19.16
C ASN A 172 3.81 5.19 -18.05
N MET A 173 4.01 3.92 -18.39
CA MET A 173 4.47 2.85 -17.50
C MET A 173 5.95 2.99 -17.11
N GLN A 174 6.58 4.13 -17.35
CA GLN A 174 7.95 4.40 -16.89
C GLN A 174 8.02 4.20 -15.37
N GLY A 175 9.00 3.45 -14.94
CA GLY A 175 9.17 3.10 -13.54
C GLY A 175 8.45 1.81 -13.09
N ALA A 176 7.60 1.20 -13.90
CA ALA A 176 7.10 -0.15 -13.68
C ALA A 176 8.21 -1.15 -14.04
N ASN A 177 8.89 -1.67 -13.05
CA ASN A 177 9.93 -2.67 -13.27
C ASN A 177 9.30 -4.07 -13.28
N MET A 178 9.70 -4.93 -14.23
CA MET A 178 9.20 -6.31 -14.33
C MET A 178 9.37 -7.11 -13.02
N LYS A 179 10.42 -6.79 -12.24
CA LYS A 179 10.64 -7.37 -10.91
C LYS A 179 9.57 -6.98 -9.89
N ILE A 180 8.97 -5.79 -10.01
CA ILE A 180 7.86 -5.34 -9.17
C ILE A 180 6.61 -6.17 -9.49
N ASN A 181 6.37 -6.47 -10.76
CA ASN A 181 5.25 -7.32 -11.17
C ASN A 181 5.39 -8.76 -10.64
N LEU A 182 6.62 -9.31 -10.59
CA LEU A 182 6.88 -10.63 -10.00
C LEU A 182 6.61 -10.62 -8.48
N PHE A 183 7.02 -9.57 -7.76
CA PHE A 183 6.67 -9.39 -6.35
C PHE A 183 5.16 -9.18 -6.16
N GLY A 184 4.47 -8.58 -7.12
CA GLY A 184 3.02 -8.48 -7.16
C GLY A 184 2.34 -9.87 -7.17
N ILE A 185 2.92 -10.85 -7.85
CA ILE A 185 2.42 -12.25 -7.83
C ILE A 185 2.57 -12.86 -6.43
N VAL A 186 3.70 -12.65 -5.75
CA VAL A 186 3.91 -13.12 -4.36
C VAL A 186 2.89 -12.50 -3.40
N PHE A 187 2.45 -11.27 -3.69
CA PHE A 187 1.39 -10.60 -2.95
C PHE A 187 0.01 -11.27 -3.11
N LEU A 188 -0.28 -11.91 -4.24
CA LEU A 188 -1.53 -12.64 -4.44
C LEU A 188 -1.65 -13.89 -3.55
N ILE A 189 -0.53 -14.41 -3.02
CA ILE A 189 -0.54 -15.60 -2.15
C ILE A 189 -1.33 -15.35 -0.86
N PRO A 190 -1.06 -14.32 -0.04
CA PRO A 190 -1.85 -14.06 1.17
C PRO A 190 -3.30 -13.68 0.85
N LEU A 191 -3.54 -12.98 -0.26
CA LEU A 191 -4.89 -12.66 -0.70
C LEU A 191 -5.66 -13.92 -1.13
N GLY A 192 -5.05 -14.77 -1.96
CA GLY A 192 -5.64 -16.04 -2.40
C GLY A 192 -5.85 -17.02 -1.24
N GLY A 193 -4.89 -17.07 -0.30
CA GLY A 193 -5.01 -17.86 0.92
C GLY A 193 -6.18 -17.40 1.79
N ALA A 194 -6.34 -16.10 1.99
CA ALA A 194 -7.46 -15.53 2.73
C ALA A 194 -8.80 -15.82 2.03
N ALA A 195 -8.86 -15.67 0.69
CA ALA A 195 -10.06 -15.99 -0.09
C ALA A 195 -10.41 -17.48 0.00
N ALA A 196 -9.43 -18.38 -0.04
CA ALA A 196 -9.64 -19.81 0.14
C ALA A 196 -10.22 -20.13 1.53
N ILE A 197 -9.69 -19.50 2.58
CA ILE A 197 -10.22 -19.68 3.95
C ILE A 197 -11.67 -19.19 4.03
N TYR A 198 -12.00 -18.06 3.41
CA TYR A 198 -13.38 -17.57 3.33
C TYR A 198 -14.31 -18.61 2.68
N TYR A 199 -13.88 -19.18 1.56
CA TYR A 199 -14.67 -20.13 0.80
C TYR A 199 -14.88 -21.47 1.51
N PHE A 200 -13.80 -22.03 2.14
CA PHE A 200 -13.86 -23.37 2.74
C PHE A 200 -14.34 -23.39 4.19
N PHE A 201 -14.04 -22.35 4.96
CA PHE A 201 -14.26 -22.32 6.41
C PHE A 201 -15.25 -21.21 6.85
N GLY A 202 -15.70 -20.37 5.93
CA GLY A 202 -16.68 -19.33 6.17
C GLY A 202 -16.10 -18.02 6.71
N GLU A 203 -17.00 -17.05 6.89
CA GLU A 203 -16.66 -15.65 7.23
C GLU A 203 -15.96 -15.50 8.59
N THR A 204 -16.37 -16.26 9.60
CA THR A 204 -15.79 -16.18 10.95
C THR A 204 -14.34 -16.64 10.97
N ALA A 205 -14.02 -17.75 10.31
CA ALA A 205 -12.66 -18.27 10.22
C ALA A 205 -11.75 -17.31 9.44
N TRP A 206 -12.26 -16.74 8.36
CA TRP A 206 -11.57 -15.72 7.58
C TRP A 206 -11.26 -14.47 8.43
N CYS A 207 -12.25 -13.96 9.18
CA CYS A 207 -12.08 -12.79 10.05
C CYS A 207 -11.02 -13.04 11.13
N LEU A 208 -11.08 -14.18 11.82
CA LEU A 208 -10.09 -14.55 12.83
C LEU A 208 -8.68 -14.66 12.24
N THR A 209 -8.55 -15.26 11.07
CA THR A 209 -7.25 -15.38 10.37
C THR A 209 -6.69 -14.01 10.01
N CYS A 210 -7.50 -13.11 9.46
CA CYS A 210 -7.06 -11.76 9.10
C CYS A 210 -6.64 -10.94 10.34
N ILE A 211 -7.37 -11.06 11.45
CA ILE A 211 -7.02 -10.42 12.72
C ILE A 211 -5.69 -10.98 13.25
N ALA A 212 -5.51 -12.30 13.23
CA ALA A 212 -4.25 -12.93 13.66
C ALA A 212 -3.06 -12.44 12.82
N LEU A 213 -3.22 -12.37 11.50
CA LEU A 213 -2.20 -11.84 10.59
C LEU A 213 -1.87 -10.37 10.89
N ALA A 214 -2.87 -9.53 11.18
CA ALA A 214 -2.66 -8.14 11.55
C ALA A 214 -1.89 -8.00 12.88
N ILE A 215 -2.23 -8.80 13.89
CA ILE A 215 -1.51 -8.82 15.17
C ILE A 215 -0.05 -9.21 14.95
N ILE A 216 0.21 -10.25 14.16
CA ILE A 216 1.58 -10.68 13.80
C ILE A 216 2.31 -9.54 13.07
N ALA A 217 1.66 -8.88 12.12
CA ALA A 217 2.25 -7.75 11.39
C ALA A 217 2.64 -6.61 12.33
N VAL A 218 1.73 -6.22 13.23
CA VAL A 218 1.98 -5.15 14.21
C VAL A 218 3.08 -5.55 15.20
N ALA A 219 3.15 -6.80 15.63
CA ALA A 219 4.19 -7.28 16.54
C ALA A 219 5.58 -7.31 15.88
N LEU A 220 5.65 -7.74 14.63
CA LEU A 220 6.91 -7.98 13.92
C LEU A 220 7.38 -6.78 13.06
N HIS A 221 6.59 -5.69 12.91
CA HIS A 221 6.89 -4.62 11.95
C HIS A 221 8.29 -4.01 12.14
N LYS A 222 8.72 -3.75 13.38
CA LYS A 222 10.04 -3.17 13.65
C LYS A 222 11.18 -4.10 13.24
N TRP A 223 11.05 -5.39 13.56
CA TRP A 223 12.03 -6.39 13.19
C TRP A 223 12.13 -6.55 11.67
N PHE A 224 11.00 -6.62 10.99
CA PHE A 224 10.92 -6.75 9.54
C PHE A 224 11.50 -5.53 8.83
N ILE A 225 11.15 -4.32 9.26
CA ILE A 225 11.70 -3.05 8.76
C ILE A 225 13.22 -3.01 8.94
N GLY A 226 13.74 -3.43 10.10
CA GLY A 226 15.19 -3.51 10.35
C GLY A 226 15.90 -4.44 9.37
N LYS A 227 15.31 -5.60 9.04
CA LYS A 227 15.86 -6.52 8.04
C LYS A 227 15.89 -5.90 6.63
N ILE A 228 14.81 -5.22 6.23
CA ILE A 228 14.73 -4.53 4.94
C ILE A 228 15.79 -3.42 4.88
N ALA A 229 15.93 -2.63 5.93
CA ALA A 229 16.92 -1.57 6.01
C ALA A 229 18.36 -2.12 5.92
N ALA A 230 18.66 -3.25 6.57
CA ALA A 230 19.96 -3.91 6.46
C ALA A 230 20.27 -4.34 5.01
N ILE A 231 19.29 -4.92 4.30
CA ILE A 231 19.42 -5.26 2.87
C ILE A 231 19.63 -4.01 2.03
N PHE A 232 18.95 -2.92 2.36
CA PHE A 232 19.12 -1.64 1.68
C PHE A 232 20.54 -1.12 1.84
N TYR A 233 21.07 -1.05 3.07
CA TYR A 233 22.42 -0.55 3.34
C TYR A 233 23.50 -1.39 2.66
N LYS A 234 23.33 -2.71 2.59
CA LYS A 234 24.26 -3.62 1.88
C LYS A 234 24.35 -3.29 0.38
N ASN A 235 23.24 -2.86 -0.22
CA ASN A 235 23.14 -2.63 -1.67
C ASN A 235 23.09 -1.15 -2.06
N ARG A 236 23.36 -0.22 -1.12
CA ARG A 236 23.14 1.22 -1.29
C ARG A 236 23.84 1.81 -2.53
N TYR A 237 25.12 1.48 -2.74
CA TYR A 237 25.92 2.04 -3.84
C TYR A 237 25.40 1.56 -5.20
N LYS A 238 25.12 0.27 -5.36
CA LYS A 238 24.55 -0.29 -6.58
C LYS A 238 23.19 0.32 -6.95
N ARG A 239 22.44 0.76 -5.95
CA ARG A 239 21.16 1.44 -6.16
C ARG A 239 21.34 2.90 -6.55
N MET A 240 22.30 3.60 -5.96
CA MET A 240 22.64 4.97 -6.33
C MET A 240 23.06 5.03 -7.81
N GLU A 241 23.90 4.09 -8.25
CA GLU A 241 24.32 3.94 -9.64
C GLU A 241 23.12 3.74 -10.58
N LYS A 242 22.22 2.82 -10.23
CA LYS A 242 21.01 2.55 -11.01
C LYS A 242 20.04 3.75 -11.10
N PHE A 243 19.98 4.61 -10.09
CA PHE A 243 19.18 5.84 -10.14
C PHE A 243 19.84 6.96 -10.95
N MET A 244 21.16 6.86 -11.23
CA MET A 244 21.89 7.80 -12.07
C MET A 244 21.88 7.43 -13.55
N GLU A 245 21.85 6.12 -13.86
CA GLU A 245 21.88 5.62 -15.25
C GLU A 245 20.55 5.75 -16.00
N ASN A 246 19.45 6.04 -15.30
CA ASN A 246 18.10 6.28 -15.84
C ASN A 246 17.66 7.72 -15.60
#